data_6cfda1652b6e7ef7d7fcbb678b65f2ec
#
_entry.id   6cfda1652b6e7ef7d7fcbb678b65f2ec
#
_cell.length_a   1.000
_cell.length_b   1.000
_cell.length_c   1.000
_cell.angle_alpha   90.00
_cell.angle_beta   90.00
_cell.angle_gamma   90.00
#
_symmetry.space_group_name_H-M   'P 1'
#
loop_
_entity.id
_entity.type
_entity.pdbx_description
1 polymer ?
#
loop_
_entity_poly.entity_id
_entity_poly.type
_entity_poly.pdbx_seq_one_letter_code
_entity_poly.pdbx_strand_id
1 'polypeptide(L)'
;LRDSVDDFLDQWAVLRTDLDLDAMGTVGRIMRLSRLIGAGLKDYFAEHGMETWEFDVLATLRRSNRPLTAKELAAGVMIGSAALTNRVDRLVAQGLVTREAVPGDRRSLHIALTEEGAARVDEVVEGHVSNQRKLLAGLGVEDGEQFNALLRTLLVSLGDVR
;
A
#
# COMPACT_ATOMS: atom_id res chain seq x y z
N LEU A 1 -12.32 -1.64 -26.51
CA LEU A 1 -12.70 -1.54 -25.10
C LEU A 1 -12.59 -0.09 -24.66
N ARG A 2 -13.61 0.46 -23.97
CA ARG A 2 -13.60 1.84 -23.45
C ARG A 2 -13.75 1.81 -21.95
N ASP A 3 -13.13 2.76 -21.28
CA ASP A 3 -13.29 2.99 -19.86
C ASP A 3 -13.72 4.45 -19.57
N SER A 4 -13.97 4.78 -18.30
CA SER A 4 -14.42 6.13 -17.94
C SER A 4 -13.33 7.22 -18.09
N VAL A 5 -12.08 6.85 -18.35
CA VAL A 5 -11.03 7.81 -18.67
C VAL A 5 -11.16 8.28 -20.10
N ASP A 6 -11.58 7.39 -21.02
CA ASP A 6 -11.83 7.77 -22.40
C ASP A 6 -12.91 8.87 -22.53
N ASP A 7 -13.94 8.82 -21.68
CA ASP A 7 -15.02 9.82 -21.74
C ASP A 7 -14.52 11.25 -21.41
N PHE A 8 -13.63 11.40 -20.42
CA PHE A 8 -13.11 12.73 -20.13
C PHE A 8 -11.98 13.16 -21.08
N LEU A 9 -11.25 12.21 -21.68
CA LEU A 9 -10.29 12.52 -22.75
C LEU A 9 -11.02 13.06 -23.98
N ASP A 10 -12.14 12.45 -24.38
CA ASP A 10 -12.98 12.95 -25.45
C ASP A 10 -13.49 14.38 -25.19
N GLN A 11 -13.90 14.69 -23.94
CA GLN A 11 -14.31 16.05 -23.56
C GLN A 11 -13.16 17.06 -23.73
N TRP A 12 -11.94 16.69 -23.29
CA TRP A 12 -10.76 17.54 -23.48
C TRP A 12 -10.40 17.72 -24.95
N ALA A 13 -10.46 16.65 -25.75
CA ALA A 13 -10.15 16.69 -27.19
C ALA A 13 -11.06 17.65 -27.97
N VAL A 14 -12.32 17.81 -27.51
CA VAL A 14 -13.25 18.81 -28.09
C VAL A 14 -12.87 20.23 -27.72
N LEU A 15 -12.42 20.46 -26.47
CA LEU A 15 -12.10 21.80 -25.97
C LEU A 15 -10.70 22.27 -26.33
N ARG A 16 -9.76 21.36 -26.44
CA ARG A 16 -8.34 21.64 -26.64
C ARG A 16 -7.72 20.65 -27.63
N THR A 17 -8.03 20.88 -28.89
CA THR A 17 -7.55 20.07 -30.03
C THR A 17 -6.03 20.12 -30.26
N ASP A 18 -5.36 21.02 -29.54
CA ASP A 18 -3.91 21.26 -29.57
C ASP A 18 -3.12 20.44 -28.55
N LEU A 19 -3.79 19.73 -27.65
CA LEU A 19 -3.13 18.96 -26.59
C LEU A 19 -2.92 17.50 -26.98
N ASP A 20 -1.72 16.99 -26.63
CA ASP A 20 -1.47 15.56 -26.53
C ASP A 20 -2.02 15.04 -25.19
N LEU A 21 -3.02 14.16 -25.25
CA LEU A 21 -3.73 13.66 -24.09
C LEU A 21 -3.26 12.26 -23.62
N ASP A 22 -2.27 11.66 -24.28
CA ASP A 22 -1.83 10.29 -23.96
C ASP A 22 -1.33 10.14 -22.53
N ALA A 23 -0.49 11.08 -22.09
CA ALA A 23 0.01 11.08 -20.71
C ALA A 23 -1.12 11.30 -19.70
N MET A 24 -2.10 12.16 -19.99
CA MET A 24 -3.27 12.40 -19.14
C MET A 24 -4.10 11.12 -19.00
N GLY A 25 -4.30 10.40 -20.08
CA GLY A 25 -4.99 9.11 -20.07
C GLY A 25 -4.30 8.08 -19.18
N THR A 26 -2.99 7.94 -19.32
CA THR A 26 -2.19 7.01 -18.52
C THR A 26 -2.26 7.34 -17.03
N VAL A 27 -2.01 8.60 -16.66
CA VAL A 27 -2.08 9.05 -15.26
C VAL A 27 -3.48 8.89 -14.70
N GLY A 28 -4.51 9.25 -15.47
CA GLY A 28 -5.92 9.08 -15.08
C GLY A 28 -6.27 7.61 -14.76
N ARG A 29 -5.80 6.66 -15.58
CA ARG A 29 -5.99 5.22 -15.33
C ARG A 29 -5.25 4.75 -14.08
N ILE A 30 -4.01 5.17 -13.86
CA ILE A 30 -3.25 4.86 -12.63
C ILE A 30 -4.01 5.35 -11.38
N MET A 31 -4.50 6.58 -11.38
CA MET A 31 -5.25 7.15 -10.26
C MET A 31 -6.56 6.39 -10.00
N ARG A 32 -7.29 6.04 -11.05
CA ARG A 32 -8.53 5.26 -10.91
C ARG A 32 -8.27 3.84 -10.43
N LEU A 33 -7.25 3.16 -10.97
CA LEU A 33 -6.83 1.84 -10.53
C LEU A 33 -6.43 1.87 -9.05
N SER A 34 -5.61 2.82 -8.62
CA SER A 34 -5.22 2.99 -7.23
C SER A 34 -6.44 3.11 -6.30
N ARG A 35 -7.45 3.91 -6.69
CA ARG A 35 -8.68 4.07 -5.92
C ARG A 35 -9.51 2.78 -5.86
N LEU A 36 -9.68 2.08 -6.98
CA LEU A 36 -10.49 0.84 -7.07
C LEU A 36 -9.82 -0.31 -6.31
N ILE A 37 -8.52 -0.47 -6.47
CA ILE A 37 -7.73 -1.46 -5.73
C ILE A 37 -7.77 -1.13 -4.23
N GLY A 38 -7.57 0.15 -3.87
CA GLY A 38 -7.63 0.59 -2.47
C GLY A 38 -8.99 0.31 -1.83
N ALA A 39 -10.10 0.46 -2.56
CA ALA A 39 -11.44 0.09 -2.07
C ALA A 39 -11.55 -1.42 -1.81
N GLY A 40 -11.14 -2.26 -2.78
CA GLY A 40 -11.19 -3.72 -2.61
C GLY A 40 -10.26 -4.25 -1.51
N LEU A 41 -9.13 -3.58 -1.24
CA LEU A 41 -8.29 -3.89 -0.10
C LEU A 41 -8.95 -3.50 1.22
N LYS A 42 -9.56 -2.31 1.27
CA LYS A 42 -10.28 -1.83 2.45
C LYS A 42 -11.43 -2.76 2.82
N ASP A 43 -12.23 -3.18 1.84
CA ASP A 43 -13.35 -4.07 2.07
C ASP A 43 -12.88 -5.42 2.63
N TYR A 44 -11.82 -6.01 2.06
CA TYR A 44 -11.21 -7.22 2.56
C TYR A 44 -10.78 -7.11 4.03
N PHE A 45 -10.04 -6.05 4.39
CA PHE A 45 -9.59 -5.89 5.77
C PHE A 45 -10.75 -5.60 6.74
N ALA A 46 -11.77 -4.87 6.29
CA ALA A 46 -12.97 -4.61 7.10
C ALA A 46 -13.71 -5.93 7.45
N GLU A 47 -13.80 -6.87 6.52
CA GLU A 47 -14.37 -8.21 6.76
C GLU A 47 -13.61 -9.00 7.83
N HIS A 48 -12.32 -8.68 8.04
CA HIS A 48 -11.46 -9.28 9.05
C HIS A 48 -11.30 -8.40 10.31
N GLY A 49 -12.14 -7.37 10.47
CA GLY A 49 -12.09 -6.47 11.62
C GLY A 49 -10.78 -5.69 11.74
N MET A 50 -10.17 -5.32 10.60
CA MET A 50 -8.89 -4.63 10.53
C MET A 50 -8.99 -3.42 9.59
N GLU A 51 -8.24 -2.38 9.89
CA GLU A 51 -8.05 -1.26 8.98
C GLU A 51 -6.86 -1.51 8.05
N THR A 52 -6.91 -1.01 6.83
CA THR A 52 -5.81 -1.18 5.85
C THR A 52 -4.46 -0.68 6.40
N TRP A 53 -4.45 0.42 7.15
CA TRP A 53 -3.24 0.96 7.77
C TRP A 53 -2.71 0.08 8.92
N GLU A 54 -3.59 -0.63 9.63
CA GLU A 54 -3.20 -1.57 10.71
C GLU A 54 -2.41 -2.74 10.11
N PHE A 55 -2.98 -3.35 9.05
CA PHE A 55 -2.27 -4.39 8.32
C PHE A 55 -0.92 -3.91 7.80
N ASP A 56 -0.85 -2.72 7.17
CA ASP A 56 0.39 -2.21 6.58
C ASP A 56 1.50 -2.04 7.63
N VAL A 57 1.17 -1.49 8.81
CA VAL A 57 2.14 -1.34 9.91
C VAL A 57 2.56 -2.70 10.46
N LEU A 58 1.61 -3.57 10.78
CA LEU A 58 1.90 -4.89 11.34
C LEU A 58 2.66 -5.77 10.36
N ALA A 59 2.27 -5.79 9.08
CA ALA A 59 2.95 -6.53 8.03
C ALA A 59 4.36 -5.99 7.77
N THR A 60 4.58 -4.69 7.90
CA THR A 60 5.93 -4.10 7.81
C THR A 60 6.84 -4.62 8.91
N LEU A 61 6.37 -4.65 10.14
CA LEU A 61 7.12 -5.22 11.26
C LEU A 61 7.32 -6.73 11.08
N ARG A 62 6.29 -7.46 10.61
CA ARG A 62 6.35 -8.91 10.39
C ARG A 62 7.40 -9.32 9.38
N ARG A 63 7.40 -8.66 8.19
CA ARG A 63 8.38 -8.95 7.12
C ARG A 63 9.80 -8.49 7.44
N SER A 64 9.95 -7.49 8.32
CA SER A 64 11.27 -7.03 8.77
C SER A 64 11.94 -8.02 9.72
N ASN A 65 11.16 -8.84 10.40
CA ASN A 65 11.60 -9.87 11.35
C ASN A 65 12.55 -9.32 12.44
N ARG A 66 12.41 -8.04 12.78
CA ARG A 66 13.12 -7.33 13.84
C ARG A 66 12.37 -6.08 14.26
N PRO A 67 12.63 -5.54 15.45
CA PRO A 67 12.15 -4.22 15.83
C PRO A 67 12.66 -3.13 14.87
N LEU A 68 11.82 -2.10 14.63
CA LEU A 68 12.13 -0.98 13.77
C LEU A 68 12.04 0.33 14.53
N THR A 69 12.90 1.28 14.20
CA THR A 69 12.71 2.68 14.61
C THR A 69 11.51 3.28 13.89
N ALA A 70 10.94 4.36 14.42
CA ALA A 70 9.83 5.07 13.77
C ALA A 70 10.20 5.53 12.34
N LYS A 71 11.46 5.92 12.11
CA LYS A 71 11.98 6.32 10.79
C LYS A 71 12.00 5.14 9.81
N GLU A 72 12.53 3.98 10.23
CA GLU A 72 12.56 2.77 9.41
C GLU A 72 11.15 2.28 9.10
N LEU A 73 10.26 2.30 10.10
CA LEU A 73 8.86 1.92 9.91
C LEU A 73 8.16 2.85 8.91
N ALA A 74 8.35 4.18 9.04
CA ALA A 74 7.81 5.16 8.11
C ALA A 74 8.29 4.97 6.67
N ALA A 75 9.55 4.53 6.50
CA ALA A 75 10.10 4.21 5.18
C ALA A 75 9.63 2.86 4.63
N GLY A 76 9.13 1.97 5.49
CA GLY A 76 8.70 0.61 5.12
C GLY A 76 7.22 0.46 4.83
N VAL A 77 6.37 1.34 5.35
CA VAL A 77 4.92 1.28 5.13
C VAL A 77 4.55 1.69 3.70
N MET A 78 3.56 1.02 3.14
CA MET A 78 3.05 1.30 1.78
C MET A 78 2.07 2.48 1.76
N ILE A 79 1.37 2.70 2.87
CA ILE A 79 0.39 3.77 3.02
C ILE A 79 1.04 4.89 3.83
N GLY A 80 1.06 6.10 3.26
CA GLY A 80 1.79 7.28 3.75
C GLY A 80 1.98 7.40 5.26
N SER A 81 3.14 7.86 5.67
CA SER A 81 3.61 7.96 7.06
C SER A 81 2.88 9.01 7.92
N ALA A 82 2.00 9.81 7.32
CA ALA A 82 1.18 10.76 8.05
C ALA A 82 0.39 10.04 9.17
N ALA A 83 0.45 10.57 10.39
CA ALA A 83 -0.18 10.01 11.58
C ALA A 83 0.41 8.65 12.06
N LEU A 84 1.60 8.22 11.63
CA LEU A 84 2.21 6.96 12.08
C LEU A 84 2.32 6.86 13.60
N THR A 85 2.66 7.94 14.28
CA THR A 85 2.75 7.96 15.76
C THR A 85 1.43 7.56 16.39
N ASN A 86 0.32 8.19 15.99
CA ASN A 86 -1.02 7.88 16.51
C ASN A 86 -1.46 6.44 16.16
N ARG A 87 -1.07 5.95 14.99
CA ARG A 87 -1.33 4.57 14.56
C ARG A 87 -0.59 3.57 15.44
N VAL A 88 0.68 3.80 15.70
CA VAL A 88 1.48 2.98 16.62
C VAL A 88 0.92 3.04 18.05
N ASP A 89 0.48 4.21 18.54
CA ASP A 89 -0.17 4.34 19.86
C ASP A 89 -1.43 3.46 19.96
N ARG A 90 -2.26 3.44 18.91
CA ARG A 90 -3.45 2.57 18.86
C ARG A 90 -3.08 1.09 18.88
N LEU A 91 -2.06 0.68 18.12
CA LEU A 91 -1.60 -0.72 18.10
C LEU A 91 -0.98 -1.15 19.44
N VAL A 92 -0.29 -0.23 20.13
CA VAL A 92 0.19 -0.48 21.50
C VAL A 92 -0.99 -0.67 22.45
N ALA A 93 -2.01 0.19 22.38
CA ALA A 93 -3.21 0.06 23.20
C ALA A 93 -4.00 -1.24 22.93
N GLN A 94 -3.91 -1.78 21.71
CA GLN A 94 -4.48 -3.07 21.32
C GLN A 94 -3.60 -4.28 21.71
N GLY A 95 -2.37 -4.06 22.23
CA GLY A 95 -1.44 -5.14 22.57
C GLY A 95 -0.76 -5.80 21.36
N LEU A 96 -0.88 -5.24 20.15
CA LEU A 96 -0.34 -5.82 18.92
C LEU A 96 1.13 -5.44 18.65
N VAL A 97 1.59 -4.33 19.24
CA VAL A 97 2.99 -3.88 19.18
C VAL A 97 3.45 -3.38 20.54
N THR A 98 4.76 -3.38 20.75
CA THR A 98 5.43 -2.77 21.92
C THR A 98 6.37 -1.67 21.49
N ARG A 99 6.73 -0.80 22.45
CA ARG A 99 7.84 0.14 22.32
C ARG A 99 8.95 -0.28 23.27
N GLU A 100 10.12 -0.49 22.75
CA GLU A 100 11.30 -0.95 23.49
C GLU A 100 12.39 0.12 23.43
N ALA A 101 13.06 0.33 24.55
CA ALA A 101 14.23 1.21 24.58
C ALA A 101 15.38 0.58 23.77
N VAL A 102 16.05 1.39 22.98
CA VAL A 102 17.26 0.95 22.25
C VAL A 102 18.41 0.81 23.25
N PRO A 103 19.05 -0.35 23.33
CA PRO A 103 20.23 -0.51 24.17
C PRO A 103 21.29 0.53 23.79
N GLY A 104 21.69 1.36 24.77
CA GLY A 104 22.71 2.39 24.56
C GLY A 104 22.19 3.74 24.02
N ASP A 105 20.93 3.83 23.57
CA ASP A 105 20.30 5.08 23.15
C ASP A 105 18.94 5.27 23.82
N ARG A 106 18.91 6.09 24.87
CA ARG A 106 17.68 6.40 25.63
C ARG A 106 16.69 7.31 24.89
N ARG A 107 17.06 7.85 23.73
CA ARG A 107 16.22 8.77 22.94
C ARG A 107 15.49 8.07 21.81
N SER A 108 15.96 6.89 21.42
CA SER A 108 15.36 6.10 20.34
C SER A 108 14.52 4.97 20.92
N LEU A 109 13.32 4.80 20.36
CA LEU A 109 12.43 3.69 20.67
C LEU A 109 12.31 2.79 19.43
N HIS A 110 12.44 1.50 19.66
CA HIS A 110 12.08 0.48 18.68
C HIS A 110 10.60 0.10 18.83
N ILE A 111 9.95 -0.13 17.73
CA ILE A 111 8.60 -0.66 17.64
C ILE A 111 8.75 -2.13 17.28
N ALA A 112 8.24 -3.00 18.12
CA ALA A 112 8.33 -4.44 17.97
C ALA A 112 6.93 -5.06 17.87
N LEU A 113 6.80 -6.11 17.09
CA LEU A 113 5.58 -6.89 16.99
C LEU A 113 5.47 -7.81 18.21
N THR A 114 4.29 -7.91 18.80
CA THR A 114 3.98 -8.93 19.81
C THR A 114 3.65 -10.27 19.13
N GLU A 115 3.58 -11.36 19.92
CA GLU A 115 3.09 -12.65 19.41
C GLU A 115 1.66 -12.53 18.87
N GLU A 116 0.80 -11.78 19.55
CA GLU A 116 -0.58 -11.52 19.12
C GLU A 116 -0.61 -10.71 17.82
N GLY A 117 0.22 -9.68 17.69
CA GLY A 117 0.38 -8.90 16.46
C GLY A 117 0.87 -9.76 15.29
N ALA A 118 1.81 -10.66 15.53
CA ALA A 118 2.30 -11.60 14.52
C ALA A 118 1.19 -12.57 14.07
N ALA A 119 0.49 -13.18 15.04
CA ALA A 119 -0.62 -14.08 14.75
C ALA A 119 -1.73 -13.38 13.94
N ARG A 120 -2.01 -12.11 14.27
CA ARG A 120 -3.01 -11.30 13.57
C ARG A 120 -2.68 -11.05 12.10
N VAL A 121 -1.40 -10.85 11.78
CA VAL A 121 -0.94 -10.74 10.37
C VAL A 121 -1.04 -12.08 9.68
N ASP A 122 -0.52 -13.14 10.32
CA ASP A 122 -0.44 -14.48 9.73
C ASP A 122 -1.85 -15.04 9.43
N GLU A 123 -2.87 -14.68 10.22
CA GLU A 123 -4.29 -15.04 9.98
C GLU A 123 -4.84 -14.47 8.67
N VAL A 124 -4.47 -13.24 8.29
CA VAL A 124 -5.10 -12.53 7.18
C VAL A 124 -4.27 -12.49 5.91
N VAL A 125 -2.95 -12.73 5.99
CA VAL A 125 -2.03 -12.48 4.85
C VAL A 125 -2.31 -13.39 3.66
N GLU A 126 -2.66 -14.65 3.86
CA GLU A 126 -2.95 -15.59 2.77
C GLU A 126 -4.20 -15.17 1.99
N GLY A 127 -5.27 -14.84 2.70
CA GLY A 127 -6.50 -14.34 2.10
C GLY A 127 -6.29 -12.98 1.42
N HIS A 128 -5.45 -12.10 1.99
CA HIS A 128 -5.05 -10.84 1.37
C HIS A 128 -4.39 -11.05 0.01
N VAL A 129 -3.43 -11.97 -0.09
CA VAL A 129 -2.79 -12.32 -1.38
C VAL A 129 -3.80 -12.88 -2.37
N SER A 130 -4.73 -13.72 -1.91
CA SER A 130 -5.83 -14.24 -2.75
C SER A 130 -6.75 -13.11 -3.24
N ASN A 131 -7.09 -12.15 -2.38
CA ASN A 131 -7.87 -10.97 -2.75
C ASN A 131 -7.16 -10.11 -3.80
N GLN A 132 -5.86 -9.90 -3.66
CA GLN A 132 -5.07 -9.17 -4.67
C GLN A 132 -5.11 -9.87 -6.03
N ARG A 133 -5.02 -11.21 -6.08
CA ARG A 133 -5.16 -11.96 -7.33
C ARG A 133 -6.54 -11.75 -7.97
N LYS A 134 -7.61 -11.73 -7.17
CA LYS A 134 -8.97 -11.45 -7.66
C LYS A 134 -9.10 -10.03 -8.24
N LEU A 135 -8.51 -9.03 -7.58
CA LEU A 135 -8.50 -7.65 -8.05
C LEU A 135 -7.76 -7.48 -9.40
N LEU A 136 -6.76 -8.32 -9.65
CA LEU A 136 -5.97 -8.33 -10.88
C LEU A 136 -6.43 -9.37 -11.91
N ALA A 137 -7.51 -10.09 -11.67
CA ALA A 137 -7.97 -11.20 -12.53
C ALA A 137 -8.34 -10.80 -13.96
N GLY A 138 -8.52 -9.51 -14.23
CA GLY A 138 -8.72 -8.97 -15.60
C GLY A 138 -7.46 -9.00 -16.47
N LEU A 139 -6.28 -9.25 -15.88
CA LEU A 139 -5.01 -9.41 -16.59
C LEU A 139 -4.67 -10.89 -16.73
N GLY A 140 -4.31 -11.34 -17.93
CA GLY A 140 -3.66 -12.63 -18.13
C GLY A 140 -2.28 -12.66 -17.45
N VAL A 141 -1.67 -13.84 -17.35
CA VAL A 141 -0.36 -14.00 -16.68
C VAL A 141 0.71 -13.14 -17.36
N GLU A 142 0.83 -13.23 -18.67
CA GLU A 142 1.81 -12.48 -19.46
C GLU A 142 1.60 -10.96 -19.36
N ASP A 143 0.34 -10.49 -19.51
CA ASP A 143 -0.01 -9.07 -19.36
C ASP A 143 0.27 -8.57 -17.94
N GLY A 144 0.01 -9.40 -16.91
CA GLY A 144 0.30 -9.08 -15.52
C GLY A 144 1.79 -8.91 -15.25
N GLU A 145 2.64 -9.78 -15.80
CA GLU A 145 4.10 -9.69 -15.70
C GLU A 145 4.63 -8.43 -16.39
N GLN A 146 4.16 -8.16 -17.60
CA GLN A 146 4.54 -6.96 -18.36
C GLN A 146 4.09 -5.68 -17.63
N PHE A 147 2.87 -5.65 -17.13
CA PHE A 147 2.33 -4.51 -16.38
C PHE A 147 3.15 -4.25 -15.12
N ASN A 148 3.50 -5.31 -14.36
CA ASN A 148 4.35 -5.17 -13.17
C ASN A 148 5.75 -4.63 -13.52
N ALA A 149 6.34 -5.05 -14.65
CA ALA A 149 7.63 -4.54 -15.11
C ALA A 149 7.56 -3.04 -15.46
N LEU A 150 6.49 -2.60 -16.14
CA LEU A 150 6.27 -1.20 -16.48
C LEU A 150 6.05 -0.32 -15.24
N LEU A 151 5.26 -0.81 -14.27
CA LEU A 151 5.07 -0.11 -13.00
C LEU A 151 6.39 0.07 -12.24
N ARG A 152 7.23 -0.97 -12.19
CA ARG A 152 8.56 -0.90 -11.57
C ARG A 152 9.45 0.14 -12.24
N THR A 153 9.48 0.15 -13.58
CA THR A 153 10.25 1.13 -14.35
C THR A 153 9.80 2.56 -14.02
N LEU A 154 8.48 2.79 -13.96
CA LEU A 154 7.93 4.09 -13.64
C LEU A 154 8.25 4.52 -12.19
N LEU A 155 8.09 3.63 -11.21
CA LEU A 155 8.41 3.89 -9.81
C LEU A 155 9.89 4.30 -9.65
N VAL A 156 10.80 3.54 -10.24
CA VAL A 156 12.25 3.86 -10.21
C VAL A 156 12.53 5.21 -10.85
N SER A 157 11.92 5.54 -11.98
CA SER A 157 12.09 6.84 -12.66
C SER A 157 11.59 8.02 -11.83
N LEU A 158 10.63 7.79 -10.94
CA LEU A 158 10.08 8.79 -10.03
C LEU A 158 10.82 8.87 -8.67
N GLY A 159 11.92 8.12 -8.54
CA GLY A 159 12.78 8.18 -7.36
C GLY A 159 12.46 7.17 -6.26
N ASP A 160 11.55 6.22 -6.49
CA ASP A 160 11.33 5.09 -5.57
C ASP A 160 12.44 4.05 -5.75
N VAL A 161 13.63 4.40 -5.25
CA VAL A 161 14.84 3.58 -5.25
C VAL A 161 15.30 3.27 -3.83
N ARG A 162 15.84 2.10 -3.60
CA ARG A 162 16.43 1.66 -2.32
C ARG A 162 17.93 1.49 -2.44
#